data_35190ca7dc8c6e2db1886ade1057ad27
#
_entry.id   35190ca7dc8c6e2db1886ade1057ad27
#
_cell.length_a   1.000
_cell.length_b   1.000
_cell.length_c   1.000
_cell.angle_alpha   90.00
_cell.angle_beta   90.00
_cell.angle_gamma   90.00
#
_symmetry.space_group_name_H-M   'P 1'
#
loop_
_entity.id
_entity.type
_entity.pdbx_description
1 polymer ?
#
loop_
_entity_poly.entity_id
_entity_poly.type
_entity_poly.pdbx_seq_one_letter_code
_entity_poly.pdbx_strand_id
1 'polypeptide(L)'
;MDEFLLEAFRATAYHVNLDTVTWATIRVDLPLPAELASVVGTRPWAFITAWNPQARRRPLAENLDAQRGLLETLQALPGVAIHSAIGVGSSGWIEPSLFVVGADTGAMDSLARKHAQLAYVHGEADGTAHLRLTD
;
A
#
# COMPACT_ATOMS: atom_id res chain seq x y z
N MET A 1 10.26 -14.93 4.20
CA MET A 1 10.52 -13.61 4.81
C MET A 1 10.91 -13.79 6.27
N ASP A 2 11.81 -12.98 6.72
CA ASP A 2 12.25 -12.89 8.11
C ASP A 2 11.07 -12.54 9.03
N GLU A 3 10.97 -13.23 10.17
CA GLU A 3 9.85 -12.99 11.12
C GLU A 3 9.85 -11.59 11.69
N PHE A 4 11.02 -10.99 11.86
CA PHE A 4 11.12 -9.61 12.34
C PHE A 4 10.48 -8.63 11.35
N LEU A 5 10.75 -8.82 10.07
CA LEU A 5 10.12 -7.99 9.01
C LEU A 5 8.62 -8.24 8.92
N LEU A 6 8.20 -9.49 9.03
CA LEU A 6 6.79 -9.84 9.00
C LEU A 6 6.03 -9.14 10.13
N GLU A 7 6.57 -9.17 11.35
CA GLU A 7 5.99 -8.47 12.49
C GLU A 7 5.97 -6.96 12.27
N ALA A 8 7.02 -6.41 11.68
CA ALA A 8 7.09 -4.98 11.39
C ALA A 8 5.99 -4.56 10.41
N PHE A 9 5.75 -5.35 9.36
CA PHE A 9 4.67 -5.07 8.42
C PHE A 9 3.30 -5.15 9.11
N ARG A 10 3.10 -6.14 9.97
CA ARG A 10 1.83 -6.31 10.69
C ARG A 10 1.56 -5.21 11.71
N ALA A 11 2.62 -4.67 12.31
CA ALA A 11 2.50 -3.62 13.31
C ALA A 11 2.39 -2.21 12.72
N THR A 12 2.58 -2.06 11.42
CA THR A 12 2.53 -0.77 10.73
C THR A 12 1.12 -0.21 10.70
N ALA A 13 1.01 1.11 10.84
CA ALA A 13 -0.23 1.84 10.60
C ALA A 13 -0.23 2.31 9.15
N TYR A 14 -1.24 1.90 8.39
CA TYR A 14 -1.37 2.24 6.98
C TYR A 14 -2.42 3.33 6.83
N HIS A 15 -1.98 4.58 6.76
CA HIS A 15 -2.85 5.76 6.72
C HIS A 15 -3.19 6.13 5.28
N VAL A 16 -4.48 6.30 5.00
CA VAL A 16 -4.97 6.71 3.69
C VAL A 16 -5.60 8.09 3.79
N ASN A 17 -5.22 8.98 2.89
CA ASN A 17 -5.80 10.31 2.78
C ASN A 17 -7.01 10.25 1.84
N LEU A 18 -8.20 10.51 2.37
CA LEU A 18 -9.43 10.51 1.58
C LEU A 18 -9.74 11.88 0.97
N ASP A 19 -9.48 12.94 1.74
CA ASP A 19 -9.62 14.32 1.27
C ASP A 19 -8.71 15.23 2.12
N THR A 20 -8.88 16.53 2.01
CA THR A 20 -8.01 17.51 2.65
C THR A 20 -7.90 17.33 4.17
N VAL A 21 -8.94 16.82 4.83
CA VAL A 21 -9.00 16.74 6.29
C VAL A 21 -9.28 15.34 6.82
N THR A 22 -9.60 14.39 5.95
CA THR A 22 -10.01 13.04 6.37
C THR A 22 -8.94 12.01 6.09
N TRP A 23 -8.50 11.34 7.14
CA TRP A 23 -7.56 10.20 7.06
C TRP A 23 -8.21 8.98 7.69
N ALA A 24 -7.93 7.81 7.14
CA ALA A 24 -8.37 6.55 7.71
C ALA A 24 -7.18 5.60 7.83
N THR A 25 -7.17 4.76 8.85
CA THR A 25 -6.03 3.88 9.15
C THR A 25 -6.41 2.43 8.94
N ILE A 26 -5.63 1.73 8.12
CA ILE A 26 -5.75 0.30 7.90
C ILE A 26 -4.78 -0.43 8.83
N ARG A 27 -5.23 -1.51 9.44
CA ARG A 27 -4.41 -2.44 10.20
C ARG A 27 -4.56 -3.84 9.62
N VAL A 28 -3.45 -4.55 9.48
CA VAL A 28 -3.45 -5.91 8.96
C VAL A 28 -4.31 -6.81 9.85
N ASP A 29 -5.08 -7.68 9.22
CA ASP A 29 -5.99 -8.65 9.85
C ASP A 29 -7.25 -8.02 10.50
N LEU A 30 -7.47 -6.72 10.32
CA LEU A 30 -8.67 -6.06 10.79
C LEU A 30 -9.55 -5.61 9.62
N PRO A 31 -10.86 -5.44 9.84
CA PRO A 31 -11.73 -4.88 8.79
C PRO A 31 -11.31 -3.47 8.40
N LEU A 32 -11.62 -3.07 7.18
CA LEU A 32 -11.43 -1.68 6.75
C LEU A 32 -12.28 -0.74 7.60
N PRO A 33 -11.74 0.45 7.91
CA PRO A 33 -12.59 1.51 8.47
C PRO A 33 -13.77 1.81 7.55
N ALA A 34 -14.89 2.20 8.13
CA ALA A 34 -16.13 2.45 7.39
C ALA A 34 -15.94 3.46 6.25
N GLU A 35 -15.11 4.49 6.46
CA GLU A 35 -14.84 5.52 5.47
C GLU A 35 -14.18 4.92 4.21
N LEU A 36 -13.26 3.99 4.39
CA LEU A 36 -12.60 3.30 3.28
C LEU A 36 -13.49 2.25 2.65
N ALA A 37 -14.22 1.51 3.45
CA ALA A 37 -15.14 0.50 2.93
C ALA A 37 -16.16 1.12 1.97
N SER A 38 -16.63 2.32 2.27
CA SER A 38 -17.54 3.07 1.42
C SER A 38 -16.92 3.44 0.08
N VAL A 39 -15.63 3.83 0.07
CA VAL A 39 -14.90 4.20 -1.15
C VAL A 39 -14.61 2.97 -2.01
N VAL A 40 -14.25 1.87 -1.38
CA VAL A 40 -13.87 0.63 -2.05
C VAL A 40 -15.07 -0.09 -2.66
N GLY A 41 -16.17 -0.16 -1.91
CA GLY A 41 -17.35 -0.94 -2.32
C GLY A 41 -16.99 -2.42 -2.45
N THR A 42 -17.30 -3.01 -3.59
CA THR A 42 -17.01 -4.42 -3.88
C THR A 42 -15.75 -4.63 -4.69
N ARG A 43 -14.99 -3.56 -4.96
CA ARG A 43 -13.79 -3.64 -5.78
C ARG A 43 -12.59 -4.09 -4.95
N PRO A 44 -11.59 -4.72 -5.58
CA PRO A 44 -10.32 -4.99 -4.89
C PRO A 44 -9.57 -3.70 -4.58
N TRP A 45 -8.78 -3.71 -3.51
CA TRP A 45 -7.95 -2.57 -3.14
C TRP A 45 -6.58 -3.04 -2.69
N ALA A 46 -5.60 -2.13 -2.76
CA ALA A 46 -4.24 -2.40 -2.29
C ALA A 46 -3.61 -1.14 -1.73
N PHE A 47 -2.70 -1.33 -0.77
CA PHE A 47 -1.84 -0.30 -0.22
C PHE A 47 -0.43 -0.65 -0.62
N ILE A 48 0.19 0.12 -1.51
CA ILE A 48 1.44 -0.24 -2.16
C ILE A 48 2.41 0.94 -2.18
N THR A 49 3.70 0.65 -2.20
CA THR A 49 4.74 1.66 -2.29
C THR A 49 5.88 1.19 -3.19
N ALA A 50 6.66 2.14 -3.70
CA ALA A 50 7.95 1.89 -4.33
C ALA A 50 9.11 2.40 -3.46
N TRP A 51 8.81 2.82 -2.23
CA TRP A 51 9.77 3.41 -1.30
C TRP A 51 10.62 2.33 -0.63
N ASN A 52 11.92 2.59 -0.46
CA ASN A 52 12.84 1.70 0.27
C ASN A 52 12.70 0.22 -0.11
N PRO A 53 13.04 -0.17 -1.36
CA PRO A 53 12.91 -1.56 -1.79
C PRO A 53 13.70 -2.52 -0.90
N GLN A 54 13.21 -3.75 -0.75
CA GLN A 54 13.80 -4.77 0.12
C GLN A 54 13.84 -4.34 1.59
N ALA A 55 12.97 -3.41 2.01
CA ALA A 55 12.95 -2.83 3.34
C ALA A 55 14.31 -2.22 3.74
N ARG A 56 15.03 -1.66 2.77
CA ARG A 56 16.31 -1.00 2.97
C ARG A 56 16.25 0.45 2.57
N ARG A 57 16.76 1.32 3.41
CA ARG A 57 16.82 2.75 3.11
C ARG A 57 17.66 3.01 1.88
N ARG A 58 17.23 3.94 1.05
CA ARG A 58 18.02 4.43 -0.10
C ARG A 58 17.85 5.94 -0.22
N PRO A 59 18.66 6.61 -1.06
CA PRO A 59 18.59 8.06 -1.22
C PRO A 59 17.19 8.54 -1.60
N LEU A 60 16.81 9.71 -1.06
CA LEU A 60 15.50 10.32 -1.29
C LEU A 60 15.18 10.48 -2.78
N ALA A 61 16.14 10.91 -3.59
CA ALA A 61 15.91 11.12 -5.02
C ALA A 61 15.51 9.82 -5.72
N GLU A 62 16.12 8.69 -5.35
CA GLU A 62 15.77 7.39 -5.92
C GLU A 62 14.38 6.96 -5.49
N ASN A 63 14.03 7.18 -4.21
CA ASN A 63 12.69 6.89 -3.72
C ASN A 63 11.62 7.72 -4.42
N LEU A 64 11.87 9.00 -4.62
CA LEU A 64 10.94 9.90 -5.30
C LEU A 64 10.72 9.47 -6.75
N ASP A 65 11.80 9.14 -7.47
CA ASP A 65 11.70 8.67 -8.85
C ASP A 65 10.90 7.38 -8.97
N ALA A 66 11.17 6.41 -8.10
CA ALA A 66 10.46 5.14 -8.11
C ALA A 66 8.97 5.31 -7.78
N GLN A 67 8.67 6.14 -6.78
CA GLN A 67 7.27 6.40 -6.38
C GLN A 67 6.50 7.11 -7.49
N ARG A 68 7.15 8.05 -8.17
CA ARG A 68 6.56 8.73 -9.33
C ARG A 68 6.27 7.75 -10.46
N GLY A 69 7.20 6.84 -10.73
CA GLY A 69 7.01 5.79 -11.73
C GLY A 69 5.87 4.84 -11.39
N LEU A 70 5.74 4.46 -10.12
CA LEU A 70 4.62 3.65 -9.64
C LEU A 70 3.29 4.38 -9.88
N LEU A 71 3.21 5.64 -9.50
CA LEU A 71 2.00 6.45 -9.71
C LEU A 71 1.63 6.52 -11.20
N GLU A 72 2.59 6.80 -12.07
CA GLU A 72 2.35 6.89 -13.51
C GLU A 72 1.80 5.57 -14.07
N THR A 73 2.37 4.44 -13.65
CA THR A 73 1.89 3.13 -14.09
C THR A 73 0.45 2.89 -13.64
N LEU A 74 0.15 3.22 -12.38
CA LEU A 74 -1.20 3.06 -11.84
C LEU A 74 -2.22 3.97 -12.53
N GLN A 75 -1.83 5.21 -12.83
CA GLN A 75 -2.70 6.16 -13.54
C GLN A 75 -3.04 5.69 -14.95
N ALA A 76 -2.19 4.87 -15.57
CA ALA A 76 -2.44 4.32 -16.90
C ALA A 76 -3.39 3.12 -16.88
N LEU A 77 -3.70 2.55 -15.72
CA LEU A 77 -4.63 1.43 -15.61
C LEU A 77 -6.07 1.92 -15.68
N PRO A 78 -6.92 1.31 -16.54
CA PRO A 78 -8.30 1.77 -16.66
C PRO A 78 -9.12 1.45 -15.41
N GLY A 79 -9.98 2.38 -15.00
CA GLY A 79 -10.92 2.17 -13.91
C GLY A 79 -10.32 2.16 -12.51
N VAL A 80 -9.07 2.56 -12.36
CA VAL A 80 -8.39 2.57 -11.07
C VAL A 80 -8.50 3.94 -10.42
N ALA A 81 -8.85 3.97 -9.13
CA ALA A 81 -8.82 5.18 -8.31
C ALA A 81 -7.61 5.12 -7.38
N ILE A 82 -6.93 6.25 -7.19
CA ILE A 82 -5.69 6.31 -6.42
C ILE A 82 -5.80 7.42 -5.38
N HIS A 83 -5.42 7.10 -4.14
CA HIS A 83 -5.37 8.06 -3.03
C HIS A 83 -3.96 8.09 -2.46
N SER A 84 -3.52 9.28 -2.04
CA SER A 84 -2.26 9.42 -1.31
C SER A 84 -2.33 8.68 0.01
N ALA A 85 -1.21 8.08 0.41
CA ALA A 85 -1.17 7.28 1.61
C ALA A 85 0.22 7.33 2.24
N ILE A 86 0.33 6.87 3.48
CA ILE A 86 1.60 6.82 4.19
C ILE A 86 1.60 5.64 5.16
N GLY A 87 2.65 4.84 5.10
CA GLY A 87 2.89 3.77 6.06
C GLY A 87 3.77 4.26 7.18
N VAL A 88 3.35 4.04 8.42
CA VAL A 88 4.10 4.47 9.60
C VAL A 88 4.39 3.25 10.47
N GLY A 89 5.65 2.86 10.49
CA GLY A 89 6.13 1.77 11.33
C GLY A 89 6.71 2.28 12.64
N SER A 90 7.26 1.38 13.42
CA SER A 90 7.96 1.73 14.64
C SER A 90 9.29 2.42 14.33
N SER A 91 9.87 3.09 15.32
CA SER A 91 11.20 3.69 15.24
C SER A 91 11.35 4.73 14.12
N GLY A 92 10.27 5.45 13.81
CA GLY A 92 10.30 6.52 12.82
C GLY A 92 10.36 6.04 11.37
N TRP A 93 10.06 4.77 11.08
CA TRP A 93 9.99 4.26 9.72
C TRP A 93 8.73 4.80 9.03
N ILE A 94 8.91 5.66 8.05
CA ILE A 94 7.81 6.33 7.35
C ILE A 94 8.01 6.15 5.84
N GLU A 95 6.95 5.67 5.16
CA GLU A 95 7.00 5.45 3.71
C GLU A 95 5.78 6.06 3.02
N PRO A 96 6.00 7.09 2.17
CA PRO A 96 4.96 7.53 1.24
C PRO A 96 4.48 6.37 0.39
N SER A 97 3.18 6.24 0.26
CA SER A 97 2.53 5.08 -0.34
C SER A 97 1.31 5.51 -1.15
N LEU A 98 0.65 4.56 -1.78
CA LEU A 98 -0.57 4.81 -2.53
C LEU A 98 -1.64 3.79 -2.15
N PHE A 99 -2.88 4.26 -1.99
CA PHE A 99 -4.04 3.40 -1.82
C PHE A 99 -4.75 3.30 -3.17
N VAL A 100 -4.89 2.09 -3.68
CA VAL A 100 -5.33 1.82 -5.04
C VAL A 100 -6.62 1.02 -5.00
N VAL A 101 -7.67 1.48 -5.67
CA VAL A 101 -8.96 0.81 -5.72
C VAL A 101 -9.25 0.43 -7.17
N GLY A 102 -9.56 -0.85 -7.40
CA GLY A 102 -9.97 -1.32 -8.72
C GLY A 102 -8.94 -2.12 -9.49
N ALA A 103 -7.76 -2.37 -8.93
CA ALA A 103 -6.76 -3.23 -9.55
C ALA A 103 -6.65 -4.55 -8.77
N ASP A 104 -6.52 -5.66 -9.47
CA ASP A 104 -6.46 -6.98 -8.85
C ASP A 104 -5.06 -7.33 -8.33
N THR A 105 -4.95 -8.46 -7.61
CA THR A 105 -3.68 -8.89 -7.05
C THR A 105 -2.65 -9.26 -8.13
N GLY A 106 -3.10 -9.70 -9.31
CA GLY A 106 -2.17 -9.97 -10.41
C GLY A 106 -1.40 -8.72 -10.82
N ALA A 107 -2.11 -7.61 -11.00
CA ALA A 107 -1.49 -6.33 -11.34
C ALA A 107 -0.62 -5.81 -10.18
N MET A 108 -1.10 -5.93 -8.95
CA MET A 108 -0.37 -5.45 -7.78
C MET A 108 0.89 -6.28 -7.51
N ASP A 109 0.84 -7.59 -7.67
CA ASP A 109 2.02 -8.46 -7.54
C ASP A 109 3.10 -8.06 -8.54
N SER A 110 2.72 -7.80 -9.78
CA SER A 110 3.67 -7.38 -10.82
C SER A 110 4.35 -6.06 -10.46
N LEU A 111 3.58 -5.09 -9.97
CA LEU A 111 4.12 -3.80 -9.58
C LEU A 111 5.00 -3.90 -8.32
N ALA A 112 4.58 -4.68 -7.34
CA ALA A 112 5.37 -4.87 -6.13
C ALA A 112 6.72 -5.52 -6.45
N ARG A 113 6.73 -6.52 -7.31
CA ARG A 113 7.97 -7.16 -7.75
C ARG A 113 8.86 -6.23 -8.56
N LYS A 114 8.27 -5.45 -9.46
CA LYS A 114 9.00 -4.47 -10.24
C LYS A 114 9.73 -3.47 -9.35
N HIS A 115 9.13 -3.08 -8.24
CA HIS A 115 9.72 -2.12 -7.30
C HIS A 115 10.40 -2.81 -6.12
N ALA A 116 10.65 -4.11 -6.21
CA ALA A 116 11.38 -4.92 -5.22
C ALA A 116 10.80 -4.78 -3.81
N GLN A 117 9.48 -4.68 -3.70
CA GLN A 117 8.78 -4.67 -2.42
C GLN A 117 8.58 -6.10 -1.93
N LEU A 118 8.82 -6.33 -0.64
CA LEU A 118 8.70 -7.67 -0.04
C LEU A 118 7.25 -8.06 0.21
N ALA A 119 6.38 -7.08 0.39
CA ALA A 119 4.98 -7.30 0.71
C ALA A 119 4.16 -6.05 0.41
N TYR A 120 2.86 -6.21 0.39
CA TYR A 120 1.91 -5.09 0.38
C TYR A 120 0.62 -5.54 1.06
N VAL A 121 -0.26 -4.59 1.36
CA VAL A 121 -1.54 -4.88 2.01
C VAL A 121 -2.64 -4.79 0.96
N HIS A 122 -3.61 -5.72 1.03
CA HIS A 122 -4.71 -5.74 0.07
C HIS A 122 -5.98 -6.27 0.73
N GLY A 123 -7.07 -6.13 0.03
CA GLY A 123 -8.34 -6.71 0.44
C GLY A 123 -9.31 -6.83 -0.72
N GLU A 124 -10.31 -7.62 -0.48
CA GLU A 124 -11.39 -7.89 -1.43
C GLU A 124 -12.73 -7.48 -0.82
N ALA A 125 -13.81 -8.04 -1.33
CA ALA A 125 -15.17 -7.68 -0.90
C ALA A 125 -15.48 -7.97 0.57
N ASP A 126 -14.68 -8.78 1.26
CA ASP A 126 -14.89 -9.07 2.68
C ASP A 126 -14.51 -7.91 3.60
N GLY A 127 -13.79 -6.93 3.08
CA GLY A 127 -13.39 -5.75 3.82
C GLY A 127 -12.25 -5.94 4.82
N THR A 128 -11.67 -7.13 4.91
CA THR A 128 -10.54 -7.41 5.80
C THR A 128 -9.22 -7.13 5.10
N ALA A 129 -8.29 -6.49 5.80
CA ALA A 129 -6.96 -6.20 5.27
C ALA A 129 -6.04 -7.39 5.44
N HIS A 130 -5.38 -7.80 4.37
CA HIS A 130 -4.45 -8.92 4.35
C HIS A 130 -3.06 -8.48 3.95
N LEU A 131 -2.05 -9.00 4.63
CA LEU A 131 -0.66 -8.84 4.19
C LEU A 131 -0.35 -9.87 3.13
N ARG A 132 0.14 -9.43 1.97
CA ARG A 132 0.49 -10.31 0.86
C ARG A 132 1.99 -10.26 0.59
N LEU A 133 2.65 -11.41 0.66
CA LEU A 133 4.08 -11.53 0.37
C LEU A 133 4.28 -11.68 -1.13
N THR A 134 5.37 -11.12 -1.65
CA THR A 134 5.63 -11.06 -3.09
C THR A 134 6.62 -12.12 -3.58
N ASP A 135 7.20 -12.89 -2.69
CA ASP A 135 8.15 -13.97 -3.01
C ASP A 135 7.47 -15.27 -3.47
#